data_4c575876fb80d99318256548625c300a
#
_entry.id   4c575876fb80d99318256548625c300a
#
_cell.length_a   1.000
_cell.length_b   1.000
_cell.length_c   1.000
_cell.angle_alpha   90.00
_cell.angle_beta   90.00
_cell.angle_gamma   90.00
#
_symmetry.space_group_name_H-M   'P 1'
#
loop_
_entity.id
_entity.type
_entity.pdbx_description
1 polymer ?
#
loop_
_entity_poly.entity_id
_entity_poly.type
_entity_poly.pdbx_seq_one_letter_code
_entity_poly.pdbx_strand_id
1 'polypeptide(L)'
;MKKHWEIYLIALIAFAGLVAPMIAGLFTPKADIVVYTQKTCGWCKKAMAYIDENVRPSDPNIAIQEIDIGTQANFNKMTADARKFKVGREVGTPFIVSTDDYIIGWTEDAPAKLHLMITKIKVQKAKK
;
A
#
# COMPACT_ATOMS: atom_id res chain seq x y z
N MET A 1 -26.81 -36.68 -28.27
CA MET A 1 -25.49 -36.32 -27.77
C MET A 1 -25.10 -34.87 -28.04
N LYS A 2 -25.48 -34.24 -29.13
CA LYS A 2 -25.14 -32.84 -29.44
C LYS A 2 -25.86 -31.82 -28.56
N LYS A 3 -27.06 -32.13 -28.03
CA LYS A 3 -27.87 -31.20 -27.23
C LYS A 3 -27.33 -30.95 -25.81
N HIS A 4 -26.60 -31.91 -25.25
CA HIS A 4 -26.07 -31.77 -23.88
C HIS A 4 -24.73 -31.03 -23.81
N TRP A 5 -23.96 -31.07 -24.87
CA TRP A 5 -22.70 -30.35 -24.99
C TRP A 5 -22.86 -28.84 -24.91
N GLU A 6 -23.89 -28.30 -25.58
CA GLU A 6 -24.16 -26.86 -25.58
C GLU A 6 -24.52 -26.33 -24.18
N ILE A 7 -25.26 -27.13 -23.43
CA ILE A 7 -25.66 -26.80 -22.07
C ILE A 7 -24.42 -26.73 -21.14
N TYR A 8 -23.50 -27.65 -21.28
CA TYR A 8 -22.26 -27.67 -20.52
C TYR A 8 -21.34 -26.49 -20.88
N LEU A 9 -21.26 -26.10 -22.15
CA LEU A 9 -20.50 -24.94 -22.60
C LEU A 9 -21.06 -23.64 -22.03
N ILE A 10 -22.37 -23.47 -22.05
CA ILE A 10 -23.03 -22.29 -21.48
C ILE A 10 -22.83 -22.21 -19.97
N ALA A 11 -22.95 -23.34 -19.28
CA ALA A 11 -22.70 -23.43 -17.83
C ALA A 11 -21.25 -23.10 -17.46
N LEU A 12 -20.28 -23.57 -18.25
CA LEU A 12 -18.87 -23.27 -18.08
C LEU A 12 -18.55 -21.78 -18.26
N ILE A 13 -19.13 -21.15 -19.27
CA ILE A 13 -18.94 -19.72 -19.55
C ILE A 13 -19.58 -18.87 -18.43
N ALA A 14 -20.77 -19.23 -17.97
CA ALA A 14 -21.45 -18.54 -16.88
C ALA A 14 -20.66 -18.67 -15.55
N PHE A 15 -20.10 -19.84 -15.28
CA PHE A 15 -19.29 -20.07 -14.09
C PHE A 15 -17.96 -19.28 -14.13
N ALA A 16 -17.30 -19.25 -15.28
CA ALA A 16 -16.07 -18.47 -15.49
C ALA A 16 -16.32 -16.97 -15.31
N GLY A 17 -17.46 -16.47 -15.80
CA GLY A 17 -17.85 -15.07 -15.65
C GLY A 17 -18.15 -14.63 -14.21
N LEU A 18 -18.63 -15.57 -13.37
CA LEU A 18 -18.91 -15.29 -11.94
C LEU A 18 -17.67 -15.31 -11.06
N VAL A 19 -16.66 -16.11 -11.41
CA VAL A 19 -15.45 -16.28 -10.60
C VAL A 19 -14.39 -15.23 -10.94
N ALA A 20 -14.34 -14.76 -12.19
CA ALA A 20 -13.34 -13.81 -12.64
C ALA A 20 -13.26 -12.51 -11.78
N PRO A 21 -14.35 -11.85 -11.39
CA PRO A 21 -14.27 -10.66 -10.55
C PRO A 21 -13.83 -10.95 -9.11
N MET A 22 -14.04 -12.17 -8.60
CA MET A 22 -13.58 -12.55 -7.26
C MET A 22 -12.06 -12.77 -7.23
N ILE A 23 -11.51 -13.32 -8.30
CA ILE A 23 -10.07 -13.57 -8.42
C ILE A 23 -9.29 -12.27 -8.63
N ALA A 24 -9.83 -11.31 -9.36
CA ALA A 24 -9.20 -10.03 -9.61
C ALA A 24 -8.88 -9.26 -8.32
N GLY A 25 -9.71 -9.38 -7.29
CA GLY A 25 -9.48 -8.76 -5.97
C GLY A 25 -8.33 -9.39 -5.18
N LEU A 26 -7.92 -10.63 -5.50
CA LEU A 26 -6.82 -11.33 -4.83
C LEU A 26 -5.43 -10.92 -5.36
N PHE A 27 -5.39 -10.32 -6.55
CA PHE A 27 -4.15 -9.95 -7.24
C PHE A 27 -3.90 -8.45 -7.24
N THR A 28 -4.54 -7.67 -6.34
CA THR A 28 -4.21 -6.24 -6.18
C THR A 28 -2.75 -6.13 -5.73
N PRO A 29 -1.90 -5.46 -6.50
CA PRO A 29 -0.51 -5.31 -6.12
C PRO A 29 -0.40 -4.53 -4.81
N LYS A 30 0.36 -5.08 -3.88
CA LYS A 30 0.64 -4.42 -2.60
C LYS A 30 1.44 -3.14 -2.87
N ALA A 31 1.07 -2.04 -2.23
CA ALA A 31 1.83 -0.80 -2.33
C ALA A 31 3.26 -1.00 -1.82
N ASP A 32 4.21 -0.34 -2.44
CA ASP A 32 5.62 -0.37 -2.01
C ASP A 32 5.81 0.40 -0.71
N ILE A 33 5.10 1.52 -0.58
CA ILE A 33 5.11 2.38 0.60
C ILE A 33 3.67 2.67 1.00
N VAL A 34 3.37 2.55 2.28
CA VAL A 34 2.09 2.94 2.87
C VAL A 34 2.33 4.10 3.82
N VAL A 35 1.55 5.15 3.68
CA VAL A 35 1.59 6.33 4.56
C VAL A 35 0.29 6.37 5.35
N TYR A 36 0.37 6.13 6.65
CA TYR A 36 -0.76 6.25 7.55
C TYR A 36 -0.90 7.70 7.99
N THR A 37 -2.05 8.27 7.74
CA THR A 37 -2.34 9.67 8.00
C THR A 37 -3.58 9.85 8.86
N GLN A 38 -3.79 11.07 9.35
CA GLN A 38 -4.97 11.46 10.10
C GLN A 38 -5.43 12.83 9.60
N LYS A 39 -6.73 13.04 9.49
CA LYS A 39 -7.28 14.29 8.92
C LYS A 39 -6.83 15.56 9.62
N THR A 40 -6.64 15.48 10.94
CA THR A 40 -6.23 16.62 11.77
C THR A 40 -4.71 16.78 11.90
N CYS A 41 -3.94 15.94 11.21
CA CYS A 41 -2.49 15.91 11.31
C CYS A 41 -1.83 16.87 10.33
N GLY A 42 -1.30 17.98 10.81
CA GLY A 42 -0.58 18.96 9.97
C GLY A 42 0.72 18.41 9.38
N TRP A 43 1.44 17.58 10.13
CA TRP A 43 2.66 16.93 9.67
C TRP A 43 2.39 15.90 8.55
N CYS A 44 1.23 15.24 8.59
CA CYS A 44 0.78 14.35 7.52
C CYS A 44 0.59 15.11 6.21
N LYS A 45 0.01 16.30 6.26
CA LYS A 45 -0.16 17.17 5.09
C LYS A 45 1.18 17.56 4.49
N LYS A 46 2.15 17.91 5.33
CA LYS A 46 3.52 18.23 4.88
C LYS A 46 4.20 17.04 4.24
N ALA A 47 4.08 15.87 4.85
CA ALA A 47 4.64 14.62 4.31
C ALA A 47 4.03 14.28 2.94
N MET A 48 2.71 14.33 2.82
CA MET A 48 2.03 14.03 1.56
C MET A 48 2.35 15.06 0.48
N ALA A 49 2.43 16.35 0.81
CA ALA A 49 2.83 17.39 -0.12
C ALA A 49 4.24 17.14 -0.65
N TYR A 50 5.17 16.78 0.21
CA TYR A 50 6.53 16.44 -0.19
C TYR A 50 6.55 15.23 -1.15
N ILE A 51 5.81 14.19 -0.82
CA ILE A 51 5.69 12.99 -1.66
C ILE A 51 5.13 13.33 -3.03
N ASP A 52 4.07 14.12 -3.08
CA ASP A 52 3.41 14.50 -4.33
C ASP A 52 4.30 15.38 -5.22
N GLU A 53 5.09 16.27 -4.61
CA GLU A 53 5.95 17.23 -5.33
C GLU A 53 7.31 16.64 -5.71
N ASN A 54 7.90 15.79 -4.88
CA ASN A 54 9.29 15.36 -5.02
C ASN A 54 9.46 13.86 -5.31
N VAL A 55 8.56 13.01 -4.84
CA VAL A 55 8.70 11.56 -4.95
C VAL A 55 7.95 11.02 -6.17
N ARG A 56 6.66 11.30 -6.29
CA ARG A 56 5.85 10.77 -7.40
C ARG A 56 6.36 11.17 -8.78
N PRO A 57 6.77 12.45 -9.01
CA PRO A 57 7.34 12.82 -10.32
C PRO A 57 8.69 12.17 -10.63
N SER A 58 9.52 11.97 -9.61
CA SER A 58 10.86 11.41 -9.77
C SER A 58 10.87 9.89 -9.85
N ASP A 59 9.96 9.24 -9.13
CA ASP A 59 9.90 7.79 -8.98
C ASP A 59 8.48 7.26 -9.26
N PRO A 60 7.97 7.40 -10.49
CA PRO A 60 6.57 7.05 -10.80
C PRO A 60 6.27 5.55 -10.69
N ASN A 61 7.31 4.70 -10.64
CA ASN A 61 7.15 3.25 -10.51
C ASN A 61 7.05 2.79 -9.06
N ILE A 62 7.22 3.67 -8.09
CA ILE A 62 7.03 3.37 -6.68
C ILE A 62 5.54 3.57 -6.33
N ALA A 63 4.87 2.49 -5.94
CA ALA A 63 3.47 2.54 -5.55
C ALA A 63 3.34 3.04 -4.11
N ILE A 64 2.75 4.22 -3.93
CA ILE A 64 2.57 4.85 -2.63
C ILE A 64 1.07 4.97 -2.35
N GLN A 65 0.64 4.41 -1.23
CA GLN A 65 -0.75 4.43 -0.78
C GLN A 65 -0.88 5.24 0.52
N GLU A 66 -1.79 6.18 0.54
CA GLU A 66 -2.20 6.89 1.75
C GLU A 66 -3.38 6.16 2.40
N ILE A 67 -3.30 5.90 3.69
CA ILE A 67 -4.37 5.28 4.48
C ILE A 67 -4.70 6.19 5.66
N ASP A 68 -5.91 6.74 5.66
CA ASP A 68 -6.42 7.51 6.80
C ASP A 68 -6.84 6.54 7.91
N ILE A 69 -6.35 6.77 9.13
CA ILE A 69 -6.60 5.91 10.29
C ILE A 69 -7.90 6.26 11.04
N GLY A 70 -8.78 7.04 10.43
CA GLY A 70 -10.06 7.44 11.04
C GLY A 70 -11.05 6.29 11.25
N THR A 71 -10.83 5.14 10.60
CA THR A 71 -11.63 3.93 10.83
C THR A 71 -10.86 2.95 11.72
N GLN A 72 -11.59 2.12 12.47
CA GLN A 72 -10.97 1.10 13.32
C GLN A 72 -10.18 0.10 12.49
N ALA A 73 -10.68 -0.28 11.32
CA ALA A 73 -9.99 -1.20 10.42
C ALA A 73 -8.61 -0.66 9.99
N ASN A 74 -8.54 0.61 9.60
CA ASN A 74 -7.29 1.25 9.18
C ASN A 74 -6.34 1.47 10.35
N PHE A 75 -6.86 1.85 11.50
CA PHE A 75 -6.07 1.94 12.74
C PHE A 75 -5.44 0.60 13.09
N ASN A 76 -6.19 -0.48 12.97
CA ASN A 76 -5.68 -1.84 13.21
C ASN A 76 -4.59 -2.24 12.23
N LYS A 77 -4.69 -1.83 10.96
CA LYS A 77 -3.61 -2.04 9.98
C LYS A 77 -2.33 -1.32 10.38
N MET A 78 -2.45 -0.05 10.80
CA MET A 78 -1.29 0.71 11.27
C MET A 78 -0.63 0.05 12.47
N THR A 79 -1.41 -0.38 13.45
CA THR A 79 -0.87 -1.03 14.65
C THR A 79 -0.24 -2.39 14.33
N ALA A 80 -0.77 -3.14 13.37
CA ALA A 80 -0.17 -4.38 12.89
C ALA A 80 1.20 -4.14 12.27
N ASP A 81 1.31 -3.12 11.42
CA ASP A 81 2.60 -2.73 10.82
C ASP A 81 3.58 -2.23 11.89
N ALA A 82 3.10 -1.48 12.86
CA ALA A 82 3.93 -1.03 13.99
C ALA A 82 4.51 -2.19 14.78
N ARG A 83 3.71 -3.24 15.03
CA ARG A 83 4.18 -4.46 15.70
C ARG A 83 5.24 -5.19 14.90
N LYS A 84 5.12 -5.21 13.59
CA LYS A 84 6.12 -5.83 12.71
C LYS A 84 7.50 -5.23 12.91
N PHE A 85 7.58 -3.93 13.15
CA PHE A 85 8.83 -3.21 13.40
C PHE A 85 9.15 -3.05 14.90
N LYS A 86 8.40 -3.73 15.78
CA LYS A 86 8.53 -3.63 17.24
C LYS A 86 8.32 -2.20 17.77
N VAL A 87 7.59 -1.39 17.02
CA VAL A 87 7.12 -0.08 17.46
C VAL A 87 5.82 -0.32 18.24
N GLY A 88 5.79 0.03 19.48
CA GLY A 88 4.62 -0.17 20.34
C GLY A 88 3.63 1.00 20.28
N ARG A 89 3.26 1.48 21.46
CA ARG A 89 2.31 2.59 21.62
C ARG A 89 2.83 3.94 21.14
N GLU A 90 4.10 4.02 20.80
CA GLU A 90 4.75 5.24 20.31
C GLU A 90 4.45 5.54 18.84
N VAL A 91 3.73 4.65 18.17
CA VAL A 91 3.36 4.88 16.77
C VAL A 91 2.43 6.10 16.68
N GLY A 92 2.81 7.05 15.82
CA GLY A 92 2.03 8.27 15.56
C GLY A 92 1.98 8.53 14.07
N THR A 93 1.21 9.53 13.67
CA THR A 93 1.08 9.93 12.26
C THR A 93 1.94 11.17 11.96
N PRO A 94 2.49 11.30 10.73
CA PRO A 94 2.47 10.27 9.68
C PRO A 94 3.34 9.07 10.06
N PHE A 95 2.87 7.87 9.75
CA PHE A 95 3.64 6.63 9.88
C PHE A 95 3.84 6.07 8.48
N ILE A 96 5.08 6.07 8.01
CA ILE A 96 5.45 5.66 6.66
C ILE A 96 6.13 4.31 6.75
N VAL A 97 5.62 3.32 6.04
CA VAL A 97 6.16 1.95 6.09
C VAL A 97 6.41 1.39 4.70
N SER A 98 7.49 0.65 4.59
CA SER A 98 7.77 -0.24 3.47
C SER A 98 7.89 -1.67 3.98
N THR A 99 8.35 -2.59 3.15
CA THR A 99 8.55 -3.99 3.58
C THR A 99 9.59 -4.10 4.71
N ASP A 100 10.66 -3.30 4.64
CA ASP A 100 11.83 -3.45 5.53
C ASP A 100 12.10 -2.24 6.41
N ASP A 101 11.47 -1.11 6.15
CA ASP A 101 11.76 0.16 6.83
C ASP A 101 10.50 0.89 7.26
N TYR A 102 10.66 1.81 8.20
CA TYR A 102 9.58 2.67 8.65
C TYR A 102 10.10 4.06 9.04
N ILE A 103 9.21 5.05 9.00
CA ILE A 103 9.47 6.42 9.47
C ILE A 103 8.27 6.84 10.33
N ILE A 104 8.53 7.35 11.52
CA ILE A 104 7.49 7.90 12.41
C ILE A 104 7.65 9.42 12.47
N GLY A 105 6.57 10.13 12.15
CA GLY A 105 6.58 11.58 12.14
C GLY A 105 7.27 12.16 10.90
N TRP A 106 7.15 13.47 10.74
CA TRP A 106 7.77 14.19 9.63
C TRP A 106 8.78 15.19 10.18
N THR A 107 9.93 14.69 10.58
CA THR A 107 11.05 15.45 11.12
C THR A 107 11.94 15.98 10.00
N GLU A 108 12.95 16.79 10.33
CA GLU A 108 13.88 17.36 9.35
C GLU A 108 14.65 16.29 8.57
N ASP A 109 14.91 15.15 9.17
CA ASP A 109 15.62 14.03 8.57
C ASP A 109 14.69 13.05 7.82
N ALA A 110 13.37 13.20 7.94
CA ALA A 110 12.39 12.33 7.30
C ALA A 110 12.52 12.27 5.77
N PRO A 111 12.69 13.39 5.05
CA PRO A 111 12.92 13.32 3.61
C PRO A 111 14.12 12.48 3.20
N ALA A 112 15.24 12.60 3.91
CA ALA A 112 16.44 11.80 3.64
C ALA A 112 16.19 10.31 3.90
N LYS A 113 15.51 9.97 4.99
CA LYS A 113 15.11 8.59 5.31
C LYS A 113 14.18 8.01 4.25
N LEU A 114 13.24 8.83 3.75
CA LEU A 114 12.33 8.41 2.70
C LEU A 114 13.07 8.10 1.39
N HIS A 115 14.04 8.93 1.00
CA HIS A 115 14.85 8.68 -0.19
C HIS A 115 15.69 7.39 -0.05
N LEU A 116 16.24 7.11 1.13
CA LEU A 116 16.93 5.83 1.40
C LEU A 116 15.99 4.64 1.28
N MET A 117 14.78 4.76 1.81
CA MET A 117 13.74 3.74 1.70
C MET A 117 13.40 3.46 0.23
N ILE A 118 13.21 4.50 -0.57
CA ILE A 118 12.93 4.41 -2.00
C ILE A 118 14.10 3.74 -2.75
N THR A 119 15.32 4.11 -2.44
CA THR A 119 16.51 3.51 -3.04
C THR A 119 16.57 2.00 -2.78
N LYS A 120 16.31 1.57 -1.56
CA LYS A 120 16.24 0.14 -1.21
C LYS A 120 15.15 -0.58 -2.00
N ILE A 121 13.98 0.03 -2.14
CA ILE A 121 12.87 -0.54 -2.92
C ILE A 121 13.27 -0.71 -4.38
N LYS A 122 13.89 0.30 -4.98
CA LYS A 122 14.37 0.26 -6.36
C LYS A 122 15.39 -0.87 -6.57
N VAL A 123 16.33 -1.03 -5.65
CA VAL A 123 17.33 -2.11 -5.69
C VAL A 123 16.66 -3.47 -5.62
N GLN A 124 15.68 -3.65 -4.73
CA GLN A 124 14.93 -4.89 -4.59
C GLN A 124 14.12 -5.22 -5.85
N LYS A 125 13.50 -4.21 -6.48
CA LYS A 125 12.76 -4.39 -7.73
C LYS A 125 13.67 -4.74 -8.90
N ALA A 126 14.86 -4.18 -8.96
CA ALA A 126 15.85 -4.47 -10.01
C ALA A 126 16.38 -5.90 -9.93
N LYS A 127 16.35 -6.54 -8.76
CA LYS A 127 16.77 -7.94 -8.55
C LYS A 127 15.73 -8.97 -8.99
N LYS A 128 14.50 -8.55 -9.22
CA LYS A 128 13.43 -9.40 -9.74
C LYS A 128 13.37 -9.32 -11.26
#